data_09896cd82ea561a198d1eb37fef3ecab
#
_entry.id   09896cd82ea561a198d1eb37fef3ecab
#
_cell.length_a   1.000
_cell.length_b   1.000
_cell.length_c   1.000
_cell.angle_alpha   90.00
_cell.angle_beta   90.00
_cell.angle_gamma   90.00
#
_symmetry.space_group_name_H-M   'P 1'
#
loop_
_entity.id
_entity.type
_entity.pdbx_description
1 polymer ?
#
loop_
_entity_poly.entity_id
_entity_poly.type
_entity_poly.pdbx_seq_one_letter_code
_entity_poly.pdbx_strand_id
1 'polypeptide(L)'
;MRFKDLRTGELYPDEIADIAAGATWAADNRTVYYLTLDAAHRPDKVWRYQAGSGEAPELVYHEADEKFWLGVGLTRSEAYVMIASGSSITSEFRYADAADPHAQFTVVLPRRDGVEYSVEHAVVGGQDRFLILHNDGAVNFTLTEAPVGDPTRQRTLIPHRDDVRLDAVDAFEATLSSATGVPRCRGCSCGASTPTAHTRGPKRFRSTPS
;
A
#
# COMPACT_ATOMS: atom_id res chain seq x y z
N MET A 1 -16.33 0.75 -16.78
CA MET A 1 -15.03 1.36 -17.16
C MET A 1 -14.84 1.21 -18.65
N ARG A 2 -14.34 2.23 -19.34
CA ARG A 2 -13.98 2.20 -20.77
C ARG A 2 -12.56 2.72 -20.95
N PHE A 3 -11.89 2.26 -22.00
CA PHE A 3 -10.51 2.61 -22.29
C PHE A 3 -10.42 3.49 -23.53
N LYS A 4 -9.50 4.46 -23.50
CA LYS A 4 -9.23 5.37 -24.61
C LYS A 4 -7.74 5.45 -24.87
N ASP A 5 -7.32 5.25 -26.11
CA ASP A 5 -5.95 5.53 -26.53
C ASP A 5 -5.77 7.05 -26.62
N LEU A 6 -4.91 7.61 -25.75
CA LEU A 6 -4.68 9.05 -25.70
C LEU A 6 -3.86 9.57 -26.88
N ARG A 7 -3.15 8.71 -27.59
CA ARG A 7 -2.39 9.08 -28.78
C ARG A 7 -3.26 9.21 -30.03
N THR A 8 -4.23 8.32 -30.20
CA THR A 8 -5.14 8.32 -31.37
C THR A 8 -6.47 9.00 -31.06
N GLY A 9 -6.87 9.04 -29.79
CA GLY A 9 -8.17 9.51 -29.34
C GLY A 9 -9.29 8.48 -29.50
N GLU A 10 -8.98 7.28 -29.96
CA GLU A 10 -9.96 6.20 -30.19
C GLU A 10 -10.33 5.50 -28.89
N LEU A 11 -11.59 5.06 -28.81
CA LEU A 11 -12.06 4.21 -27.71
C LEU A 11 -11.82 2.74 -28.09
N TYR A 12 -11.29 1.97 -27.15
CA TYR A 12 -11.32 0.52 -27.25
C TYR A 12 -12.78 0.01 -27.21
N PRO A 13 -13.07 -1.12 -27.84
CA PRO A 13 -14.43 -1.69 -27.80
C PRO A 13 -14.82 -2.23 -26.41
N ASP A 14 -13.84 -2.40 -25.54
CA ASP A 14 -14.02 -3.04 -24.23
C ASP A 14 -14.80 -2.15 -23.28
N GLU A 15 -15.78 -2.75 -22.61
CA GLU A 15 -16.52 -2.13 -21.52
C GLU A 15 -16.61 -3.09 -20.33
N ILE A 16 -16.17 -2.62 -19.15
CA ILE A 16 -16.26 -3.35 -17.89
C ILE A 16 -17.27 -2.63 -16.99
N ALA A 17 -18.37 -3.30 -16.68
CA ALA A 17 -19.42 -2.79 -15.81
C ALA A 17 -19.14 -3.11 -14.32
N ASP A 18 -19.94 -2.53 -13.43
CA ASP A 18 -20.05 -2.85 -12.01
C ASP A 18 -18.72 -2.83 -11.24
N ILE A 19 -17.83 -1.90 -11.60
CA ILE A 19 -16.57 -1.70 -10.88
C ILE A 19 -16.75 -0.73 -9.70
N ALA A 20 -15.94 -0.90 -8.64
CA ALA A 20 -15.75 0.12 -7.63
C ALA A 20 -15.02 1.34 -8.22
N ALA A 21 -15.04 2.47 -7.51
CA ALA A 21 -14.33 3.67 -7.94
C ALA A 21 -12.81 3.43 -7.99
N GLY A 22 -12.19 3.85 -9.09
CA GLY A 22 -10.75 3.78 -9.31
C GLY A 22 -10.28 2.51 -10.03
N ALA A 23 -9.12 2.63 -10.64
CA ALA A 23 -8.40 1.54 -11.28
C ALA A 23 -6.89 1.85 -11.23
N THR A 24 -6.08 0.81 -11.15
CA THR A 24 -4.61 0.91 -11.07
C THR A 24 -4.00 0.28 -12.31
N TRP A 25 -3.20 1.05 -13.04
CA TRP A 25 -2.47 0.56 -14.20
C TRP A 25 -1.15 -0.08 -13.77
N ALA A 26 -0.81 -1.22 -14.35
CA ALA A 26 0.53 -1.78 -14.25
C ALA A 26 1.55 -0.99 -15.10
N ALA A 27 2.84 -1.27 -14.93
CA ALA A 27 3.91 -0.55 -15.62
C ALA A 27 3.94 -0.80 -17.15
N ASP A 28 3.25 -1.84 -17.63
CA ASP A 28 3.14 -2.16 -19.06
C ASP A 28 2.19 -1.23 -19.84
N ASN A 29 1.46 -0.33 -19.15
CA ASN A 29 0.43 0.55 -19.71
C ASN A 29 -0.70 -0.18 -20.46
N ARG A 30 -0.94 -1.44 -20.17
CA ARG A 30 -1.96 -2.30 -20.77
C ARG A 30 -2.78 -3.04 -19.74
N THR A 31 -2.12 -3.51 -18.70
CA THR A 31 -2.77 -4.25 -17.63
C THR A 31 -3.36 -3.30 -16.60
N VAL A 32 -4.61 -3.50 -16.26
CA VAL A 32 -5.33 -2.70 -15.27
C VAL A 32 -5.88 -3.61 -14.17
N TYR A 33 -5.72 -3.18 -12.93
CA TYR A 33 -6.32 -3.79 -11.75
C TYR A 33 -7.48 -2.94 -11.27
N TYR A 34 -8.58 -3.58 -10.91
CA TYR A 34 -9.77 -2.91 -10.41
C TYR A 34 -10.51 -3.77 -9.40
N LEU A 35 -11.42 -3.15 -8.68
CA LEU A 35 -12.23 -3.80 -7.64
C LEU A 35 -13.68 -3.92 -8.08
N THR A 36 -14.34 -4.97 -7.63
CA THR A 36 -15.80 -5.08 -7.62
C THR A 36 -16.34 -5.14 -6.20
N LEU A 37 -17.62 -4.81 -6.05
CA LEU A 37 -18.30 -4.75 -4.76
C LEU A 37 -19.17 -5.99 -4.58
N ASP A 38 -19.29 -6.44 -3.35
CA ASP A 38 -20.31 -7.43 -2.96
C ASP A 38 -21.71 -6.78 -2.82
N ALA A 39 -22.70 -7.57 -2.41
CA ALA A 39 -24.07 -7.12 -2.23
C ALA A 39 -24.22 -6.03 -1.12
N ALA A 40 -23.26 -5.93 -0.20
CA ALA A 40 -23.19 -4.92 0.85
C ALA A 40 -22.37 -3.68 0.44
N HIS A 41 -22.02 -3.55 -0.84
CA HIS A 41 -21.16 -2.50 -1.38
C HIS A 41 -19.74 -2.48 -0.78
N ARG A 42 -19.25 -3.62 -0.30
CA ARG A 42 -17.88 -3.80 0.17
C ARG A 42 -16.99 -4.23 -1.00
N PRO A 43 -15.82 -3.59 -1.24
CA PRO A 43 -14.84 -4.09 -2.21
C PRO A 43 -14.25 -5.42 -1.70
N ASP A 44 -14.59 -6.51 -2.37
CA ASP A 44 -14.27 -7.88 -1.96
C ASP A 44 -13.43 -8.66 -2.97
N LYS A 45 -13.33 -8.17 -4.22
CA LYS A 45 -12.57 -8.84 -5.29
C LYS A 45 -11.68 -7.87 -6.04
N VAL A 46 -10.47 -8.32 -6.33
CA VAL A 46 -9.52 -7.65 -7.23
C VAL A 46 -9.45 -8.44 -8.53
N TRP A 47 -9.62 -7.74 -9.62
CA TRP A 47 -9.57 -8.26 -10.98
C TRP A 47 -8.40 -7.67 -11.73
N ARG A 48 -7.86 -8.45 -12.66
CA ARG A 48 -6.87 -8.05 -13.64
C ARG A 48 -7.46 -8.13 -15.05
N TYR A 49 -7.21 -7.13 -15.87
CA TYR A 49 -7.68 -7.05 -17.23
C TYR A 49 -6.63 -6.41 -18.13
N GLN A 50 -6.44 -6.96 -19.33
CA GLN A 50 -5.58 -6.35 -20.33
C GLN A 50 -6.44 -5.52 -21.30
N ALA A 51 -6.27 -4.19 -21.28
CA ALA A 51 -7.02 -3.27 -22.10
C ALA A 51 -6.82 -3.57 -23.60
N GLY A 52 -7.93 -3.70 -24.33
CA GLY A 52 -7.94 -4.02 -25.76
C GLY A 52 -7.76 -5.50 -26.11
N SER A 53 -7.73 -6.40 -25.13
CA SER A 53 -7.61 -7.84 -25.40
C SER A 53 -8.91 -8.48 -25.88
N GLY A 54 -10.06 -7.96 -25.43
CA GLY A 54 -11.35 -8.60 -25.63
C GLY A 54 -11.54 -9.90 -24.84
N GLU A 55 -10.59 -10.24 -23.94
CA GLU A 55 -10.64 -11.42 -23.10
C GLU A 55 -11.49 -11.17 -21.85
N ALA A 56 -11.85 -12.23 -21.13
CA ALA A 56 -12.52 -12.09 -19.84
C ALA A 56 -11.53 -11.61 -18.76
N PRO A 57 -11.97 -10.72 -17.84
CA PRO A 57 -11.14 -10.35 -16.69
C PRO A 57 -10.78 -11.56 -15.83
N GLU A 58 -9.55 -11.55 -15.28
CA GLU A 58 -9.06 -12.57 -14.37
C GLU A 58 -9.26 -12.14 -12.92
N LEU A 59 -9.89 -12.99 -12.11
CA LEU A 59 -9.96 -12.80 -10.67
C LEU A 59 -8.60 -13.14 -10.03
N VAL A 60 -7.89 -12.13 -9.50
CA VAL A 60 -6.57 -12.32 -8.88
C VAL A 60 -6.61 -12.44 -7.37
N TYR A 61 -7.64 -11.89 -6.72
CA TYR A 61 -7.84 -12.05 -5.28
C TYR A 61 -9.30 -11.86 -4.88
N HIS A 62 -9.76 -12.68 -3.92
CA HIS A 62 -11.06 -12.56 -3.29
C HIS A 62 -10.91 -12.61 -1.76
N GLU A 63 -11.43 -11.59 -1.09
CA GLU A 63 -11.51 -11.51 0.36
C GLU A 63 -12.89 -11.99 0.85
N ALA A 64 -12.92 -13.20 1.36
CA ALA A 64 -14.17 -13.83 1.81
C ALA A 64 -14.63 -13.37 3.19
N ASP A 65 -13.72 -12.84 4.05
CA ASP A 65 -14.08 -12.34 5.37
C ASP A 65 -14.69 -10.94 5.24
N GLU A 66 -15.97 -10.82 5.56
CA GLU A 66 -16.74 -9.58 5.46
C GLU A 66 -16.22 -8.43 6.34
N LYS A 67 -15.37 -8.72 7.31
CA LYS A 67 -14.73 -7.69 8.15
C LYS A 67 -13.67 -6.88 7.40
N PHE A 68 -13.15 -7.40 6.29
CA PHE A 68 -12.05 -6.79 5.54
C PHE A 68 -12.54 -6.11 4.27
N TRP A 69 -11.95 -4.96 3.99
CA TRP A 69 -12.16 -4.17 2.79
C TRP A 69 -10.90 -4.18 1.94
N LEU A 70 -11.07 -4.31 0.64
CA LEU A 70 -9.94 -4.32 -0.28
C LEU A 70 -9.64 -2.93 -0.84
N GLY A 71 -8.33 -2.70 -1.07
CA GLY A 71 -7.80 -1.63 -1.88
C GLY A 71 -6.77 -2.18 -2.85
N VAL A 72 -6.59 -1.56 -4.00
CA VAL A 72 -5.53 -1.87 -4.95
C VAL A 72 -4.84 -0.57 -5.39
N GLY A 73 -3.51 -0.59 -5.49
CA GLY A 73 -2.71 0.57 -5.85
C GLY A 73 -1.29 0.20 -6.23
N LEU A 74 -0.51 1.16 -6.70
CA LEU A 74 0.93 1.02 -6.87
C LEU A 74 1.66 1.51 -5.63
N THR A 75 2.83 0.94 -5.38
CA THR A 75 3.83 1.59 -4.52
C THR A 75 4.22 2.94 -5.14
N ARG A 76 4.72 3.88 -4.33
CA ARG A 76 5.18 5.19 -4.86
C ARG A 76 6.30 5.04 -5.91
N SER A 77 7.11 4.00 -5.80
CA SER A 77 8.15 3.66 -6.78
C SER A 77 7.61 3.11 -8.11
N GLU A 78 6.30 2.81 -8.18
CA GLU A 78 5.62 2.16 -9.29
C GLU A 78 6.18 0.75 -9.61
N ALA A 79 7.05 0.20 -8.76
CA ALA A 79 7.65 -1.12 -8.97
C ALA A 79 6.70 -2.28 -8.66
N TYR A 80 5.76 -2.07 -7.73
CA TYR A 80 4.85 -3.13 -7.29
C TYR A 80 3.40 -2.69 -7.28
N VAL A 81 2.52 -3.58 -7.72
CA VAL A 81 1.09 -3.49 -7.47
C VAL A 81 0.83 -4.07 -6.08
N MET A 82 0.10 -3.34 -5.26
CA MET A 82 -0.25 -3.72 -3.90
C MET A 82 -1.75 -3.98 -3.77
N ILE A 83 -2.11 -5.08 -3.13
CA ILE A 83 -3.47 -5.31 -2.62
C ILE A 83 -3.42 -5.12 -1.11
N ALA A 84 -4.20 -4.17 -0.61
CA ALA A 84 -4.41 -3.96 0.82
C ALA A 84 -5.73 -4.61 1.23
N SER A 85 -5.72 -5.43 2.27
CA SER A 85 -6.90 -5.97 2.93
C SER A 85 -6.90 -5.47 4.36
N GLY A 86 -7.90 -4.67 4.75
CA GLY A 86 -7.94 -4.02 6.06
C GLY A 86 -9.30 -4.13 6.75
N SER A 87 -9.27 -4.39 8.04
CA SER A 87 -10.39 -4.26 8.97
C SER A 87 -10.19 -3.06 9.91
N SER A 88 -11.00 -2.96 10.96
CA SER A 88 -10.86 -1.89 11.97
C SER A 88 -9.57 -1.97 12.78
N ILE A 89 -8.95 -3.13 12.89
CA ILE A 89 -7.81 -3.40 13.79
C ILE A 89 -6.76 -4.34 13.19
N THR A 90 -6.95 -4.82 11.96
CA THR A 90 -6.07 -5.82 11.36
C THR A 90 -5.88 -5.50 9.89
N SER A 91 -4.66 -5.64 9.39
CA SER A 91 -4.37 -5.48 7.96
C SER A 91 -3.51 -6.62 7.41
N GLU A 92 -3.58 -6.80 6.09
CA GLU A 92 -2.70 -7.67 5.31
C GLU A 92 -2.42 -7.02 3.95
N PHE A 93 -1.19 -7.10 3.50
CA PHE A 93 -0.78 -6.61 2.19
C PHE A 93 -0.22 -7.74 1.34
N ARG A 94 -0.56 -7.70 0.06
CA ARG A 94 0.01 -8.56 -0.99
C ARG A 94 0.65 -7.68 -2.04
N TYR A 95 1.70 -8.16 -2.68
CA TYR A 95 2.40 -7.46 -3.74
C TYR A 95 2.64 -8.35 -4.95
N ALA A 96 2.72 -7.73 -6.10
CA ALA A 96 3.11 -8.33 -7.37
C ALA A 96 4.00 -7.34 -8.14
N ASP A 97 4.94 -7.84 -8.95
CA ASP A 97 5.75 -7.01 -9.84
C ASP A 97 4.85 -6.26 -10.82
N ALA A 98 4.95 -4.93 -10.85
CA ALA A 98 4.14 -4.10 -11.74
C ALA A 98 4.53 -4.23 -13.21
N ALA A 99 5.75 -4.71 -13.50
CA ALA A 99 6.23 -4.91 -14.87
C ALA A 99 5.83 -6.27 -15.47
N ASP A 100 5.44 -7.23 -14.63
CA ASP A 100 4.97 -8.55 -15.08
C ASP A 100 3.43 -8.63 -15.09
N PRO A 101 2.78 -8.61 -16.26
CA PRO A 101 1.32 -8.67 -16.36
C PRO A 101 0.71 -10.00 -15.86
N HIS A 102 1.53 -11.02 -15.64
CA HIS A 102 1.11 -12.34 -15.14
C HIS A 102 1.58 -12.62 -13.71
N ALA A 103 2.24 -11.64 -13.05
CA ALA A 103 2.75 -11.80 -11.70
C ALA A 103 1.66 -12.30 -10.72
N GLN A 104 2.07 -13.22 -9.87
CA GLN A 104 1.22 -13.73 -8.79
C GLN A 104 1.40 -12.86 -7.53
N PHE A 105 0.31 -12.60 -6.84
CA PHE A 105 0.36 -11.82 -5.60
C PHE A 105 0.90 -12.66 -4.43
N THR A 106 1.94 -12.15 -3.80
CA THR A 106 2.58 -12.73 -2.61
C THR A 106 2.24 -11.92 -1.37
N VAL A 107 1.94 -12.57 -0.25
CA VAL A 107 1.70 -11.90 1.04
C VAL A 107 3.00 -11.27 1.54
N VAL A 108 2.95 -10.02 1.98
CA VAL A 108 4.09 -9.35 2.62
C VAL A 108 4.29 -9.93 4.02
N LEU A 109 3.29 -9.79 4.89
CA LEU A 109 3.25 -10.44 6.20
C LEU A 109 1.85 -11.02 6.41
N PRO A 110 1.72 -12.26 6.90
CA PRO A 110 0.42 -12.84 7.21
C PRO A 110 -0.34 -11.99 8.24
N ARG A 111 -1.64 -11.86 8.06
CA ARG A 111 -2.50 -11.14 9.02
C ARG A 111 -2.46 -11.79 10.40
N ARG A 112 -2.45 -10.97 11.43
CA ARG A 112 -2.62 -11.35 12.83
C ARG A 112 -3.64 -10.44 13.46
N ASP A 113 -4.58 -11.00 14.18
CA ASP A 113 -5.65 -10.21 14.83
C ASP A 113 -5.06 -9.12 15.74
N GLY A 114 -5.57 -7.90 15.60
CA GLY A 114 -5.10 -6.72 16.33
C GLY A 114 -3.78 -6.11 15.80
N VAL A 115 -3.20 -6.65 14.72
CA VAL A 115 -2.02 -6.10 14.09
C VAL A 115 -2.37 -5.35 12.81
N GLU A 116 -2.11 -4.05 12.84
CA GLU A 116 -2.21 -3.16 11.69
C GLU A 116 -0.82 -2.88 11.14
N TYR A 117 -0.67 -2.90 9.82
CA TYR A 117 0.55 -2.44 9.18
C TYR A 117 0.26 -1.82 7.80
N SER A 118 1.16 -0.98 7.35
CA SER A 118 1.21 -0.48 5.97
C SER A 118 2.59 -0.71 5.38
N VAL A 119 2.66 -0.74 4.06
CA VAL A 119 3.87 -1.09 3.32
C VAL A 119 4.12 -0.03 2.25
N GLU A 120 5.36 0.48 2.22
CA GLU A 120 5.91 1.26 1.12
C GLU A 120 7.15 0.56 0.56
N HIS A 121 7.48 0.86 -0.69
CA HIS A 121 8.68 0.37 -1.34
C HIS A 121 9.71 1.47 -1.54
N ALA A 122 10.98 1.15 -1.26
CA ALA A 122 12.12 2.03 -1.50
C ALA A 122 13.32 1.25 -2.00
N VAL A 123 14.16 1.89 -2.82
CA VAL A 123 15.49 1.38 -3.17
C VAL A 123 16.51 1.99 -2.23
N VAL A 124 17.10 1.19 -1.37
CA VAL A 124 18.09 1.62 -0.37
C VAL A 124 19.43 0.97 -0.66
N GLY A 125 20.43 1.79 -1.00
CA GLY A 125 21.76 1.27 -1.35
C GLY A 125 21.75 0.31 -2.55
N GLY A 126 20.88 0.53 -3.54
CA GLY A 126 20.72 -0.32 -4.71
C GLY A 126 19.96 -1.63 -4.46
N GLN A 127 19.30 -1.77 -3.29
CA GLN A 127 18.50 -2.95 -2.93
C GLN A 127 17.05 -2.56 -2.70
N ASP A 128 16.14 -3.37 -3.27
CA ASP A 128 14.71 -3.23 -3.07
C ASP A 128 14.34 -3.60 -1.63
N ARG A 129 13.65 -2.67 -0.95
CA ARG A 129 13.23 -2.80 0.44
C ARG A 129 11.76 -2.46 0.60
N PHE A 130 11.06 -3.22 1.42
CA PHE A 130 9.81 -2.78 2.01
C PHE A 130 10.07 -1.99 3.27
N LEU A 131 9.39 -0.86 3.39
CA LEU A 131 9.27 -0.07 4.60
C LEU A 131 7.93 -0.42 5.23
N ILE A 132 7.95 -1.02 6.40
CA ILE A 132 6.77 -1.57 7.05
C ILE A 132 6.52 -0.78 8.34
N LEU A 133 5.44 0.00 8.35
CA LEU A 133 4.95 0.71 9.52
C LEU A 133 3.90 -0.17 10.20
N HIS A 134 4.13 -0.61 11.44
CA HIS A 134 3.24 -1.56 12.12
C HIS A 134 3.11 -1.29 13.62
N ASN A 135 2.00 -1.80 14.22
CA ASN A 135 1.72 -1.69 15.65
C ASN A 135 2.02 -2.97 16.44
N ASP A 136 2.67 -3.97 15.85
CA ASP A 136 3.00 -5.23 16.51
C ASP A 136 3.95 -5.01 17.69
N GLY A 137 3.44 -5.18 18.92
CA GLY A 137 4.16 -4.83 20.16
C GLY A 137 4.48 -3.33 20.30
N ALA A 138 3.85 -2.45 19.52
CA ALA A 138 4.19 -1.04 19.40
C ALA A 138 2.92 -0.19 19.20
N VAL A 139 2.18 0.10 20.28
CA VAL A 139 0.86 0.78 20.23
C VAL A 139 0.87 2.09 19.43
N ASN A 140 1.99 2.81 19.43
CA ASN A 140 2.20 4.05 18.66
C ASN A 140 2.97 3.82 17.36
N PHE A 141 3.00 2.58 16.88
CA PHE A 141 3.70 2.11 15.69
C PHE A 141 5.24 2.18 15.79
N THR A 142 5.86 1.37 15.00
CA THR A 142 7.30 1.32 14.71
C THR A 142 7.49 1.19 13.20
N LEU A 143 8.60 1.73 12.69
CA LEU A 143 8.98 1.56 11.31
C LEU A 143 10.11 0.58 11.20
N THR A 144 9.93 -0.44 10.39
CA THR A 144 10.95 -1.42 10.02
C THR A 144 11.23 -1.39 8.53
N GLU A 145 12.37 -1.92 8.11
CA GLU A 145 12.65 -2.25 6.72
C GLU A 145 12.93 -3.75 6.58
N ALA A 146 12.62 -4.30 5.42
CA ALA A 146 12.93 -5.69 5.08
C ALA A 146 13.26 -5.85 3.60
N PRO A 147 14.05 -6.87 3.19
CA PRO A 147 14.20 -7.21 1.77
C PRO A 147 12.84 -7.59 1.17
N VAL A 148 12.55 -7.19 -0.07
CA VAL A 148 11.31 -7.58 -0.77
C VAL A 148 11.18 -9.09 -0.89
N GLY A 149 12.29 -9.81 -1.14
CA GLY A 149 12.30 -11.27 -1.25
C GLY A 149 12.13 -12.03 0.08
N ASP A 150 12.27 -11.35 1.23
CA ASP A 150 12.04 -11.93 2.56
C ASP A 150 11.58 -10.85 3.55
N PRO A 151 10.28 -10.48 3.52
CA PRO A 151 9.73 -9.42 4.38
C PRO A 151 9.74 -9.78 5.88
N THR A 152 10.05 -11.02 6.25
CA THR A 152 10.16 -11.44 7.66
C THR A 152 11.46 -11.00 8.31
N ARG A 153 12.51 -10.73 7.52
CA ARG A 153 13.82 -10.25 7.99
C ARG A 153 13.81 -8.74 8.22
N GLN A 154 13.09 -8.32 9.23
CA GLN A 154 12.90 -6.91 9.55
C GLN A 154 14.07 -6.34 10.34
N ARG A 155 14.41 -5.08 10.05
CA ARG A 155 15.32 -4.23 10.81
C ARG A 155 14.62 -2.93 11.19
N THR A 156 14.63 -2.57 12.48
CA THR A 156 14.00 -1.34 12.94
C THR A 156 14.73 -0.11 12.43
N LEU A 157 14.00 0.81 11.82
CA LEU A 157 14.47 2.13 11.38
C LEU A 157 14.07 3.23 12.36
N ILE A 158 12.82 3.22 12.80
CA ILE A 158 12.28 4.15 13.79
C ILE A 158 11.60 3.31 14.88
N PRO A 159 12.17 3.25 16.09
CA PRO A 159 11.59 2.47 17.17
C PRO A 159 10.31 3.12 17.69
N HIS A 160 9.47 2.30 18.33
CA HIS A 160 8.30 2.76 19.07
C HIS A 160 8.66 3.78 20.12
N ARG A 161 7.76 4.73 20.35
CA ARG A 161 7.81 5.71 21.43
C ARG A 161 6.44 5.82 22.08
N ASP A 162 6.40 5.92 23.41
CA ASP A 162 5.14 6.06 24.16
C ASP A 162 4.50 7.44 24.00
N ASP A 163 5.32 8.46 23.73
CA ASP A 163 4.93 9.86 23.64
C ASP A 163 4.64 10.35 22.21
N VAL A 164 4.97 9.55 21.19
CA VAL A 164 4.81 9.94 19.78
C VAL A 164 4.28 8.77 18.97
N ARG A 165 3.18 8.99 18.25
CA ARG A 165 2.65 8.04 17.26
C ARG A 165 3.25 8.32 15.88
N LEU A 166 3.64 7.26 15.20
CA LEU A 166 3.96 7.30 13.77
C LEU A 166 2.66 7.07 12.98
N ASP A 167 2.25 8.06 12.19
CA ASP A 167 0.98 8.00 11.46
C ASP A 167 1.13 7.57 10.01
N ALA A 168 2.22 7.99 9.35
CA ALA A 168 2.49 7.64 7.96
C ALA A 168 3.99 7.71 7.64
N VAL A 169 4.37 7.03 6.60
CA VAL A 169 5.72 7.03 6.03
C VAL A 169 5.61 7.18 4.51
N ASP A 170 6.38 8.09 3.95
CA ASP A 170 6.53 8.27 2.52
C ASP A 170 8.00 8.06 2.13
N ALA A 171 8.23 7.19 1.16
CA ALA A 171 9.55 6.93 0.60
C ALA A 171 9.76 7.72 -0.69
N PHE A 172 10.91 8.38 -0.80
CA PHE A 172 11.40 9.05 -1.99
C PHE A 172 12.78 8.49 -2.34
N GLU A 173 13.24 8.67 -3.57
CA GLU A 173 14.48 8.07 -4.10
C GLU A 173 15.70 8.17 -3.16
N ALA A 174 15.86 9.27 -2.43
CA ALA A 174 16.98 9.47 -1.50
C ALA A 174 16.53 9.94 -0.11
N THR A 175 15.23 9.96 0.18
CA THR A 175 14.72 10.60 1.38
C THR A 175 13.48 9.83 1.89
N LEU A 176 13.42 9.66 3.21
CA LEU A 176 12.25 9.16 3.92
C LEU A 176 11.60 10.33 4.66
N SER A 177 10.31 10.53 4.48
CA SER A 177 9.51 11.40 5.34
C SER A 177 8.61 10.56 6.25
N SER A 178 8.41 11.02 7.47
CA SER A 178 7.48 10.41 8.41
C SER A 178 6.58 11.48 9.02
N ALA A 179 5.29 11.20 9.07
CA ALA A 179 4.33 12.01 9.81
C ALA A 179 4.18 11.43 11.23
N THR A 180 4.14 12.33 12.22
CA THR A 180 3.99 11.96 13.63
C THR A 180 2.86 12.76 14.27
N GLY A 181 2.03 12.10 15.07
CA GLY A 181 0.98 12.71 15.88
C GLY A 181 1.22 12.54 17.37
N VAL A 182 0.58 13.38 18.16
CA VAL A 182 0.53 13.18 19.62
C VAL A 182 -0.50 12.10 19.91
N PRO A 183 -0.22 11.11 20.80
CA PRO A 183 -1.20 10.09 21.18
C PRO A 183 -2.49 10.77 21.68
N ARG A 184 -3.63 10.42 21.09
CA ARG A 184 -4.92 10.89 21.59
C ARG A 184 -5.24 10.13 22.86
N CYS A 185 -5.17 10.80 24.00
CA CYS A 185 -5.78 10.30 25.24
C CYS A 185 -7.26 10.06 25.02
N ARG A 186 -7.74 8.81 25.10
CA ARG A 186 -9.16 8.52 25.21
C ARG A 186 -9.61 9.00 26.59
N GLY A 187 -10.25 10.17 26.65
CA GLY A 187 -10.91 10.66 27.87
C GLY A 187 -10.50 12.01 28.42
N CYS A 188 -9.62 12.77 27.78
CA CYS A 188 -9.35 14.17 28.17
C CYS A 188 -10.03 15.13 27.19
N SER A 189 -11.01 15.89 27.68
CA SER A 189 -11.49 17.11 27.06
C SER A 189 -10.41 18.19 27.24
N CYS A 190 -9.43 18.25 26.38
CA CYS A 190 -8.45 19.33 26.33
C CYS A 190 -8.77 20.24 25.15
N GLY A 191 -8.91 21.52 25.46
CA GLY A 191 -9.15 22.59 24.51
C GLY A 191 -8.15 22.61 23.36
N ALA A 192 -8.61 23.05 22.20
CA ALA A 192 -7.89 23.16 20.96
C ALA A 192 -6.57 23.95 21.13
N SER A 193 -5.46 23.22 21.13
CA SER A 193 -4.13 23.80 20.85
C SER A 193 -3.78 23.44 19.42
N THR A 194 -3.58 24.43 18.60
CA THR A 194 -3.12 24.32 17.21
C THR A 194 -1.86 23.46 17.12
N PRO A 195 -1.78 22.44 16.25
CA PRO A 195 -0.56 21.65 16.10
C PRO A 195 0.51 22.50 15.42
N THR A 196 1.57 22.79 16.12
CA THR A 196 2.81 23.31 15.51
C THR A 196 3.47 22.16 14.80
N ALA A 197 3.45 22.16 13.48
CA ALA A 197 4.17 21.22 12.64
C ALA A 197 5.67 21.42 12.85
N HIS A 198 6.30 20.57 13.66
CA HIS A 198 7.75 20.44 13.68
C HIS A 198 8.17 19.51 12.54
N THR A 199 8.36 20.10 11.37
CA THR A 199 9.12 19.51 10.28
C THR A 199 10.56 19.35 10.72
N ARG A 200 10.97 18.17 11.17
CA ARG A 200 12.40 17.84 11.18
C ARG A 200 12.81 17.56 9.74
N GLY A 201 13.77 18.33 9.25
CA GLY A 201 14.31 18.23 7.92
C GLY A 201 14.82 16.83 7.55
N PRO A 202 15.06 16.59 6.26
CA PRO A 202 15.36 15.27 5.70
C PRO A 202 16.63 14.70 6.33
N LYS A 203 16.55 13.50 6.91
CA LYS A 203 17.72 12.71 7.28
C LYS A 203 18.30 12.11 5.99
N ARG A 204 19.42 12.64 5.54
CA ARG A 204 20.21 12.04 4.47
C ARG A 204 20.79 10.70 4.95
N PHE A 205 20.49 9.63 4.23
CA PHE A 205 21.22 8.39 4.35
C PHE A 205 22.66 8.62 3.87
N ARG A 206 23.64 8.59 4.77
CA ARG A 206 25.04 8.54 4.37
C ARG A 206 25.35 7.10 3.97
N SER A 207 25.65 6.88 2.69
CA SER A 207 26.41 5.74 2.27
C SER A 207 27.82 5.87 2.80
N THR A 208 28.28 4.95 3.63
CA THR A 208 29.68 4.78 3.97
C THR A 208 30.36 4.11 2.76
N PRO A 209 31.41 4.70 2.18
CA PRO A 209 32.21 4.00 1.20
C PRO A 209 33.04 2.92 1.92
N SER A 210 33.05 1.74 1.35
CA SER A 210 33.99 0.64 1.65
C SER A 210 35.39 0.97 1.14
#